data_f2a6088cfde6d13531f37adda668b249
#
_entry.id   f2a6088cfde6d13531f37adda668b249
#
_cell.length_a   1.000
_cell.length_b   1.000
_cell.length_c   1.000
_cell.angle_alpha   90.00
_cell.angle_beta   90.00
_cell.angle_gamma   90.00
#
_symmetry.space_group_name_H-M   'P 1'
#
loop_
_entity.id
_entity.type
_entity.pdbx_description
1 polymer ?
#
loop_
_entity_poly.entity_id
_entity_poly.type
_entity_poly.pdbx_seq_one_letter_code
_entity_poly.pdbx_strand_id
1 'polypeptide(L)'
;MNALPRIYADFQKTDDKQRVVLTTVGTKEDLAHEGSQLREGLRVLLYADDHDGRGNRDDLLVEGIVAFDGERPRWVAVVDWGALRRESEIKEGS
;
A
#
# COMPACT_ATOMS: atom_id res chain seq x y z
N MET A 1 9.19 3.61 19.04
CA MET A 1 8.44 2.67 18.20
C MET A 1 7.95 3.40 16.96
N ASN A 2 8.27 2.90 15.80
CA ASN A 2 8.02 3.64 14.56
C ASN A 2 6.77 3.12 13.87
N ALA A 3 5.90 4.05 13.47
CA ALA A 3 4.79 3.72 12.61
C ALA A 3 5.32 3.30 11.23
N LEU A 4 4.60 2.40 10.57
CA LEU A 4 4.96 2.04 9.21
C LEU A 4 4.73 3.22 8.27
N PRO A 5 5.61 3.43 7.28
CA PRO A 5 5.35 4.43 6.25
C PRO A 5 4.01 4.15 5.57
N ARG A 6 3.17 5.18 5.46
CA ARG A 6 1.88 5.05 4.80
C ARG A 6 2.04 5.54 3.36
N ILE A 7 1.83 4.65 2.41
CA ILE A 7 2.15 4.89 1.01
C ILE A 7 0.93 4.58 0.15
N TYR A 8 0.59 5.53 -0.73
CA TYR A 8 -0.49 5.33 -1.70
C TYR A 8 -0.11 4.22 -2.69
N ALA A 9 -1.07 3.37 -3.00
CA ALA A 9 -0.91 2.32 -4.00
C ALA A 9 -2.21 2.13 -4.76
N ASP A 10 -2.09 1.73 -6.02
CA ASP A 10 -3.24 1.37 -6.83
C ASP A 10 -3.41 -0.14 -6.74
N PHE A 11 -4.42 -0.59 -5.98
CA PHE A 11 -4.64 -2.01 -5.73
C PHE A 11 -5.15 -2.75 -6.96
N GLN A 12 -5.44 -2.05 -8.04
CA GLN A 12 -5.76 -2.68 -9.33
C GLN A 12 -4.49 -3.00 -10.12
N LYS A 13 -3.36 -2.41 -9.77
CA LYS A 13 -2.09 -2.69 -10.43
C LYS A 13 -1.36 -3.81 -9.70
N THR A 14 -1.74 -5.03 -10.01
CA THR A 14 -1.11 -6.22 -9.46
C THR A 14 -0.42 -6.99 -10.57
N ASP A 15 0.60 -7.76 -10.20
CA ASP A 15 1.27 -8.65 -11.14
C ASP A 15 0.63 -10.05 -11.11
N ASP A 16 1.20 -10.99 -11.86
CA ASP A 16 0.70 -12.35 -11.94
C ASP A 16 0.83 -13.14 -10.63
N LYS A 17 1.60 -12.62 -9.69
CA LYS A 17 1.74 -13.19 -8.34
C LYS A 17 0.91 -12.45 -7.31
N GLN A 18 0.00 -11.58 -7.76
CA GLN A 18 -0.88 -10.78 -6.92
C GLN A 18 -0.15 -9.80 -5.99
N ARG A 19 1.07 -9.39 -6.38
CA ARG A 19 1.80 -8.34 -5.68
C ARG A 19 1.38 -6.98 -6.23
N VAL A 20 1.33 -5.98 -5.35
CA VAL A 20 1.00 -4.61 -5.77
C VAL A 20 2.21 -3.97 -6.42
N VAL A 21 2.03 -3.40 -7.62
CA VAL A 21 3.09 -2.72 -8.35
C VAL A 21 3.22 -1.28 -7.84
N LEU A 22 4.41 -0.90 -7.37
CA LEU A 22 4.65 0.38 -6.69
C LEU A 22 5.26 1.41 -7.64
N THR A 23 4.55 1.70 -8.73
CA THR A 23 5.06 2.63 -9.75
C THR A 23 4.18 3.84 -9.97
N THR A 24 3.15 4.04 -9.15
CA THR A 24 2.26 5.18 -9.31
C THR A 24 2.91 6.47 -8.84
N VAL A 25 2.46 7.59 -9.39
CA VAL A 25 2.92 8.91 -8.99
C VAL A 25 2.64 9.15 -7.49
N GLY A 26 1.47 8.76 -7.02
CA GLY A 26 1.12 8.90 -5.61
C GLY A 26 2.06 8.15 -4.67
N THR A 27 2.50 6.94 -5.07
CA THR A 27 3.50 6.19 -4.31
C THR A 27 4.80 6.96 -4.20
N LYS A 28 5.28 7.49 -5.32
CA LYS A 28 6.53 8.24 -5.35
C LYS A 28 6.46 9.52 -4.52
N GLU A 29 5.35 10.23 -4.60
CA GLU A 29 5.14 11.44 -3.82
C GLU A 29 5.14 11.17 -2.32
N ASP A 30 4.45 10.11 -1.90
CA ASP A 30 4.39 9.74 -0.49
C ASP A 30 5.75 9.33 0.04
N LEU A 31 6.54 8.59 -0.75
CA LEU A 31 7.89 8.21 -0.36
C LEU A 31 8.78 9.45 -0.18
N ALA A 32 8.70 10.39 -1.10
CA ALA A 32 9.48 11.62 -1.00
C ALA A 32 9.08 12.42 0.23
N HIS A 33 7.79 12.50 0.51
CA HIS A 33 7.27 13.22 1.67
C HIS A 33 7.71 12.60 2.99
N GLU A 34 7.75 11.26 3.05
CA GLU A 34 8.17 10.52 4.23
C GLU A 34 9.69 10.51 4.39
N GLY A 35 10.44 10.96 3.40
CA GLY A 35 11.88 10.86 3.41
C GLY A 35 12.39 9.43 3.29
N SER A 36 11.57 8.54 2.76
CA SER A 36 11.86 7.12 2.66
C SER A 36 12.22 6.73 1.24
N GLN A 37 12.96 5.63 1.12
CA GLN A 37 13.27 5.03 -0.17
C GLN A 37 12.85 3.57 -0.15
N LEU A 38 12.36 3.09 -1.28
CA LEU A 38 12.00 1.68 -1.42
C LEU A 38 13.26 0.81 -1.31
N ARG A 39 13.15 -0.28 -0.57
CA ARG A 39 14.20 -1.29 -0.44
C ARG A 39 13.54 -2.63 -0.11
N GLU A 40 14.22 -3.71 -0.42
CA GLU A 40 13.70 -5.03 -0.10
C GLU A 40 13.54 -5.20 1.41
N GLY A 41 12.43 -5.80 1.79
CA GLY A 41 12.12 -6.07 3.18
C GLY A 41 11.50 -4.90 3.93
N LEU A 42 11.37 -3.73 3.31
CA LEU A 42 10.74 -2.60 3.95
C LEU A 42 9.26 -2.89 4.19
N ARG A 43 8.82 -2.75 5.43
CA ARG A 43 7.40 -2.92 5.76
C ARG A 43 6.70 -1.59 5.59
N VAL A 44 5.56 -1.62 4.90
CA VAL A 44 4.79 -0.41 4.59
C VAL A 44 3.30 -0.67 4.83
N LEU A 45 2.57 0.40 5.08
CA LEU A 45 1.11 0.37 5.10
C LEU A 45 0.63 0.99 3.80
N LEU A 46 0.05 0.17 2.93
CA LEU A 46 -0.48 0.64 1.65
C LEU A 46 -1.91 1.11 1.83
N TYR A 47 -2.26 2.19 1.16
CA TYR A 47 -3.64 2.66 1.16
C TYR A 47 -4.07 3.01 -0.27
N ALA A 48 -5.36 2.86 -0.53
CA ALA A 48 -5.97 3.27 -1.78
C ALA A 48 -7.26 4.02 -1.48
N ASP A 49 -7.51 5.05 -2.27
CA ASP A 49 -8.73 5.85 -2.12
C ASP A 49 -9.96 5.00 -2.42
N ASP A 50 -10.93 5.04 -1.53
CA ASP A 50 -12.21 4.39 -1.74
C ASP A 50 -13.29 5.19 -1.01
N HIS A 51 -14.54 4.84 -1.25
CA HIS A 51 -15.67 5.48 -0.62
C HIS A 51 -16.64 4.42 -0.13
N ASP A 52 -17.36 4.73 0.96
CA ASP A 52 -18.42 3.85 1.43
C ASP A 52 -19.68 4.03 0.57
N GLY A 53 -20.74 3.28 0.89
CA GLY A 53 -21.99 3.35 0.14
C GLY A 53 -22.71 4.69 0.23
N ARG A 54 -22.26 5.60 1.10
CA ARG A 54 -22.83 6.93 1.28
C ARG A 54 -21.99 8.03 0.64
N GLY A 55 -20.90 7.66 -0.03
CA GLY A 55 -20.00 8.60 -0.67
C GLY A 55 -18.94 9.20 0.25
N ASN A 56 -18.87 8.78 1.50
CA ASN A 56 -17.81 9.22 2.41
C ASN A 56 -16.52 8.47 2.13
N ARG A 57 -15.40 9.18 2.24
CA ARG A 57 -14.11 8.57 2.02
C ARG A 57 -13.81 7.51 3.08
N ASP A 58 -13.44 6.34 2.64
CA ASP A 58 -13.15 5.20 3.50
C ASP A 58 -12.05 4.38 2.86
N ASP A 59 -10.79 4.78 3.08
CA ASP A 59 -9.65 4.20 2.39
C ASP A 59 -9.48 2.72 2.69
N LEU A 60 -8.99 1.99 1.70
CA LEU A 60 -8.57 0.60 1.86
C LEU A 60 -7.13 0.57 2.37
N LEU A 61 -6.86 -0.29 3.33
CA LEU A 61 -5.55 -0.41 3.98
C LEU A 61 -5.09 -1.86 3.99
N VAL A 62 -3.81 -2.08 3.70
CA VAL A 62 -3.18 -3.39 3.84
C VAL A 62 -1.69 -3.22 4.09
N GLU A 63 -1.15 -4.01 5.02
CA GLU A 63 0.30 -4.07 5.23
C GLU A 63 0.96 -4.83 4.09
N GLY A 64 2.14 -4.37 3.68
CA GLY A 64 2.92 -5.04 2.66
C GLY A 64 4.41 -5.02 2.97
N ILE A 65 5.12 -5.89 2.30
CA ILE A 65 6.58 -5.97 2.37
C ILE A 65 7.12 -5.70 0.98
N VAL A 66 7.97 -4.68 0.87
CA VAL A 66 8.54 -4.27 -0.41
C VAL A 66 9.53 -5.30 -0.91
N ALA A 67 9.46 -5.62 -2.19
CA ALA A 67 10.38 -6.52 -2.87
C ALA A 67 10.72 -5.95 -4.25
N PHE A 68 11.90 -6.28 -4.75
CA PHE A 68 12.30 -5.86 -6.09
C PHE A 68 12.05 -7.00 -7.07
N ASP A 69 11.32 -6.70 -8.14
CA ASP A 69 11.07 -7.65 -9.22
C ASP A 69 12.16 -7.48 -10.27
N GLY A 70 13.11 -8.42 -10.30
CA GLY A 70 14.23 -8.35 -11.22
C GLY A 70 13.89 -8.70 -12.67
N GLU A 71 12.79 -9.40 -12.90
CA GLU A 71 12.36 -9.76 -14.27
C GLU A 71 11.81 -8.54 -15.01
N ARG A 72 11.07 -7.71 -14.30
CA ARG A 72 10.55 -6.44 -14.82
C ARG A 72 11.03 -5.36 -13.88
N PRO A 73 12.24 -4.83 -14.06
CA PRO A 73 12.92 -4.04 -13.03
C PRO A 73 12.00 -2.99 -12.41
N ARG A 74 11.34 -3.33 -11.31
CA ARG A 74 10.38 -2.47 -10.64
C ARG A 74 10.17 -2.94 -9.20
N TRP A 75 9.67 -2.06 -8.38
CA TRP A 75 9.31 -2.38 -7.00
C TRP A 75 7.88 -2.89 -6.92
N VAL A 76 7.67 -3.88 -6.07
CA VAL A 76 6.36 -4.45 -5.77
C VAL A 76 6.23 -4.58 -4.26
N ALA A 77 5.00 -4.77 -3.79
CA ALA A 77 4.74 -5.08 -2.39
C ALA A 77 4.00 -6.42 -2.30
N VAL A 78 4.53 -7.31 -1.49
CA VAL A 78 3.87 -8.57 -1.16
C VAL A 78 2.88 -8.26 -0.05
N VAL A 79 1.60 -8.53 -0.29
CA VAL A 79 0.53 -8.21 0.65
C VAL A 79 -0.29 -9.46 0.96
N ASP A 80 -0.88 -9.49 2.14
CA ASP A 80 -1.88 -10.50 2.49
C ASP A 80 -3.26 -9.91 2.21
N TRP A 81 -3.83 -10.26 1.07
CA TRP A 81 -5.14 -9.75 0.67
C TRP A 81 -6.24 -10.10 1.66
N GLY A 82 -6.06 -11.16 2.44
CA GLY A 82 -7.00 -11.50 3.51
C GLY A 82 -6.97 -10.52 4.67
N ALA A 83 -5.93 -9.71 4.78
CA ALA A 83 -5.80 -8.69 5.83
C ALA A 83 -6.24 -7.31 5.34
N LEU A 84 -6.69 -7.18 4.11
CA LEU A 84 -7.20 -5.91 3.57
C LEU A 84 -8.43 -5.48 4.38
N ARG A 85 -8.47 -4.22 4.78
CA ARG A 85 -9.57 -3.69 5.57
C ARG A 85 -9.79 -2.22 5.25
N ARG A 86 -10.96 -1.70 5.65
CA ARG A 86 -11.28 -0.29 5.51
C ARG A 86 -10.80 0.48 6.73
N GLU A 87 -10.46 1.74 6.55
CA GLU A 87 -10.03 2.60 7.64
C GLU A 87 -11.08 2.67 8.75
N SER A 88 -12.37 2.75 8.38
CA SER A 88 -13.46 2.80 9.35
C SER A 88 -13.52 1.56 10.24
N GLU A 89 -13.18 0.38 9.71
CA GLU A 89 -13.16 -0.85 10.48
C GLU A 89 -12.10 -0.81 11.58
N ILE A 90 -10.97 -0.18 11.30
CA ILE A 90 -9.89 -0.04 12.27
C ILE A 90 -10.32 0.90 13.39
N LYS A 91 -10.96 2.01 13.06
CA LYS A 91 -11.42 3.00 14.05
C LYS A 91 -12.50 2.43 14.95
N GLU A 92 -13.42 1.65 14.39
CA GLU A 92 -14.49 1.03 15.17
C GLU A 92 -13.98 -0.07 16.10
N GLY A 93 -12.88 -0.71 15.74
CA GLY A 93 -12.28 -1.77 16.52
C GLY A 93 -11.40 -1.30 17.68
N SER A 94 -11.21 -0.01 17.80
CA SER A 94 -10.32 0.54 18.82
C SER A 94 -11.05 1.02 20.04
#